data_e222e55d0fc7d1538458a7d8adf45ce0
#
_entry.id   e222e55d0fc7d1538458a7d8adf45ce0
#
_cell.length_a   1.000
_cell.length_b   1.000
_cell.length_c   1.000
_cell.angle_alpha   90.00
_cell.angle_beta   90.00
_cell.angle_gamma   90.00
#
_symmetry.space_group_name_H-M   'P 1'
#
loop_
_entity.id
_entity.type
_entity.pdbx_description
1 polymer ?
#
loop_
_entity_poly.entity_id
_entity_poly.type
_entity_poly.pdbx_seq_one_letter_code
_entity_poly.pdbx_strand_id
1 'polypeptide(L)'
;MIQSKVARWMLPLMLSGAIGIAQDNQHSNAKAAEHADHMDYRFENAEDLAKTFDDPARDAWQMPEKVIEALKLKSGQTVADIGAGTGYFSVRLAKANPGLKVYGVDIESSMVNYLRSRATKEGLPNITSVLAQADSANLPTAIDLALIVDTYHHIPNRVDYFRKLSASLKVGGRVAIVDFKPESTMGPPKEFHFTAEKIREELRQAGFRQIEKLDFLPEQQFLIFSKQ
;
A
#
# COMPACT_ATOMS: atom_id res chain seq x y z
N MET A 1 19.62 -8.85 -29.14
CA MET A 1 18.16 -8.87 -28.98
C MET A 1 17.84 -9.82 -27.82
N ILE A 2 17.75 -9.29 -26.61
CA ILE A 2 17.38 -10.04 -25.40
C ILE A 2 15.98 -9.56 -25.03
N GLN A 3 14.97 -10.38 -25.32
CA GLN A 3 13.62 -10.12 -24.88
C GLN A 3 13.54 -10.48 -23.39
N SER A 4 13.40 -9.46 -22.54
CA SER A 4 13.08 -9.63 -21.13
C SER A 4 11.66 -10.17 -21.01
N LYS A 5 11.54 -11.42 -20.52
CA LYS A 5 10.26 -12.00 -20.14
C LYS A 5 9.80 -11.34 -18.85
N VAL A 6 9.01 -10.27 -18.97
CA VAL A 6 8.25 -9.73 -17.84
C VAL A 6 7.17 -10.76 -17.50
N ALA A 7 7.25 -11.33 -16.32
CA ALA A 7 6.29 -12.34 -15.85
C ALA A 7 4.89 -11.69 -15.75
N ARG A 8 4.02 -12.16 -16.60
CA ARG A 8 2.61 -11.80 -16.65
C ARG A 8 1.89 -12.63 -15.59
N TRP A 9 1.39 -11.99 -14.57
CA TRP A 9 0.57 -12.59 -13.54
C TRP A 9 -0.78 -13.07 -14.13
N MET A 10 -0.86 -14.34 -14.52
CA MET A 10 -2.10 -15.02 -14.85
C MET A 10 -2.14 -16.34 -14.09
N LEU A 11 -3.00 -16.43 -13.09
CA LEU A 11 -3.47 -17.71 -12.57
C LEU A 11 -4.68 -18.16 -13.40
N PRO A 12 -4.78 -19.44 -13.79
CA PRO A 12 -5.93 -19.95 -14.52
C PRO A 12 -7.13 -20.17 -13.59
N LEU A 13 -8.29 -19.64 -13.99
CA LEU A 13 -9.58 -20.02 -13.43
C LEU A 13 -9.89 -21.48 -13.77
N MET A 14 -10.04 -22.33 -12.77
CA MET A 14 -10.65 -23.64 -12.91
C MET A 14 -12.17 -23.48 -12.81
N LEU A 15 -12.85 -23.64 -13.94
CA LEU A 15 -14.31 -23.85 -13.98
C LEU A 15 -14.60 -25.35 -13.72
N SER A 16 -15.33 -25.65 -12.68
CA SER A 16 -16.09 -26.89 -12.57
C SER A 16 -17.57 -26.55 -12.40
N GLY A 17 -18.35 -26.95 -13.39
CA GLY A 17 -19.79 -26.72 -13.44
C GLY A 17 -20.58 -27.64 -12.55
N ALA A 18 -21.68 -27.14 -12.00
CA ALA A 18 -22.84 -27.93 -11.59
C ALA A 18 -24.10 -27.14 -11.90
N ILE A 19 -25.00 -27.80 -12.66
CA ILE A 19 -26.34 -27.34 -13.06
C ILE A 19 -27.29 -27.59 -11.89
N GLY A 20 -28.14 -26.61 -11.55
CA GLY A 20 -29.21 -26.84 -10.55
C GLY A 20 -30.07 -25.60 -10.27
N ILE A 21 -31.20 -25.49 -11.02
CA ILE A 21 -32.54 -25.00 -10.64
C ILE A 21 -32.67 -23.55 -10.13
N ALA A 22 -33.38 -22.76 -10.94
CA ALA A 22 -33.89 -21.43 -10.63
C ALA A 22 -35.01 -21.47 -9.58
N GLN A 23 -34.95 -20.56 -8.61
CA GLN A 23 -36.09 -19.71 -8.17
C GLN A 23 -35.63 -18.77 -7.04
N ASP A 24 -36.11 -17.52 -7.12
CA ASP A 24 -36.13 -16.46 -6.09
C ASP A 24 -34.81 -15.95 -5.51
N ASN A 25 -34.32 -14.85 -6.08
CA ASN A 25 -33.51 -13.90 -5.31
C ASN A 25 -33.43 -12.51 -5.98
N GLN A 26 -34.51 -11.74 -5.89
CA GLN A 26 -34.43 -10.28 -6.16
C GLN A 26 -33.91 -9.46 -4.97
N HIS A 27 -33.59 -10.11 -3.84
CA HIS A 27 -33.07 -9.43 -2.63
C HIS A 27 -31.57 -9.61 -2.39
N SER A 28 -30.87 -10.39 -3.20
CA SER A 28 -29.41 -10.60 -3.06
C SER A 28 -28.53 -9.65 -3.89
N ASN A 29 -29.09 -8.97 -4.90
CA ASN A 29 -28.32 -8.08 -5.78
C ASN A 29 -27.97 -6.71 -5.18
N ALA A 30 -28.62 -6.29 -4.11
CA ALA A 30 -28.27 -5.02 -3.45
C ALA A 30 -27.03 -5.14 -2.51
N LYS A 31 -26.75 -6.33 -1.96
CA LYS A 31 -25.58 -6.56 -1.10
C LYS A 31 -24.29 -6.89 -1.86
N ALA A 32 -24.39 -7.33 -3.10
CA ALA A 32 -23.22 -7.65 -3.93
C ALA A 32 -22.54 -6.39 -4.54
N ALA A 33 -23.24 -5.26 -4.60
CA ALA A 33 -22.71 -4.01 -5.15
C ALA A 33 -21.88 -3.19 -4.13
N GLU A 34 -21.91 -3.54 -2.84
CA GLU A 34 -21.17 -2.83 -1.79
C GLU A 34 -19.73 -3.32 -1.58
N HIS A 35 -19.32 -4.44 -2.22
CA HIS A 35 -18.02 -5.07 -1.98
C HIS A 35 -16.98 -4.90 -3.09
N ALA A 36 -17.25 -4.12 -4.13
CA ALA A 36 -16.33 -3.94 -5.26
C ALA A 36 -15.37 -2.72 -5.11
N ASP A 37 -15.28 -2.14 -3.92
CA ASP A 37 -14.51 -0.89 -3.71
C ASP A 37 -13.04 -1.12 -3.32
N HIS A 38 -12.63 -2.35 -3.02
CA HIS A 38 -11.25 -2.73 -2.69
C HIS A 38 -10.95 -4.17 -3.11
N MET A 39 -9.67 -4.48 -3.28
CA MET A 39 -9.20 -5.82 -3.58
C MET A 39 -8.99 -6.62 -2.29
N ASP A 40 -9.84 -7.62 -2.05
CA ASP A 40 -9.67 -8.55 -0.92
C ASP A 40 -8.76 -9.70 -1.34
N TYR A 41 -7.48 -9.61 -1.02
CA TYR A 41 -6.47 -10.65 -1.27
C TYR A 41 -5.64 -10.89 -0.01
N ARG A 42 -5.44 -12.18 0.34
CA ARG A 42 -4.66 -12.60 1.50
C ARG A 42 -3.24 -12.99 1.11
N PHE A 43 -2.27 -12.44 1.82
CA PHE A 43 -0.83 -12.68 1.60
C PHE A 43 -0.25 -13.53 2.74
N GLU A 44 -0.64 -14.82 2.81
CA GLU A 44 -0.35 -15.68 3.96
C GLU A 44 1.11 -16.16 4.04
N ASN A 45 1.81 -16.30 2.90
CA ASN A 45 3.18 -16.81 2.86
C ASN A 45 4.19 -15.70 2.51
N ALA A 46 4.72 -15.03 3.53
CA ALA A 46 5.67 -13.94 3.36
C ALA A 46 6.99 -14.35 2.72
N GLU A 47 7.50 -15.58 2.95
CA GLU A 47 8.77 -16.04 2.40
C GLU A 47 8.70 -16.25 0.88
N ASP A 48 7.60 -16.83 0.40
CA ASP A 48 7.41 -17.01 -1.04
C ASP A 48 7.13 -15.68 -1.74
N LEU A 49 6.36 -14.82 -1.10
CA LEU A 49 6.04 -13.49 -1.63
C LEU A 49 7.26 -12.55 -1.63
N ALA A 50 8.22 -12.75 -0.74
CA ALA A 50 9.46 -11.98 -0.73
C ALA A 50 10.24 -12.09 -2.05
N LYS A 51 10.19 -13.24 -2.73
CA LYS A 51 10.83 -13.41 -4.03
C LYS A 51 10.29 -12.45 -5.10
N THR A 52 9.02 -12.07 -4.96
CA THR A 52 8.36 -11.15 -5.86
C THR A 52 8.40 -9.70 -5.34
N PHE A 53 8.13 -9.52 -4.06
CA PHE A 53 8.03 -8.18 -3.46
C PHE A 53 9.39 -7.50 -3.33
N ASP A 54 10.46 -8.29 -3.19
CA ASP A 54 11.83 -7.81 -3.09
C ASP A 54 12.64 -8.07 -4.38
N ASP A 55 11.99 -8.41 -5.51
CA ASP A 55 12.67 -8.60 -6.80
C ASP A 55 13.41 -7.30 -7.18
N PRO A 56 14.72 -7.34 -7.40
CA PRO A 56 15.49 -6.17 -7.86
C PRO A 56 14.97 -5.53 -9.15
N ALA A 57 14.30 -6.29 -10.01
CA ALA A 57 13.68 -5.77 -11.22
C ALA A 57 12.57 -4.71 -10.91
N ARG A 58 12.01 -4.74 -9.70
CA ARG A 58 11.06 -3.75 -9.20
C ARG A 58 11.66 -2.35 -9.15
N ASP A 59 12.94 -2.23 -8.84
CA ASP A 59 13.62 -0.94 -8.70
C ASP A 59 13.57 -0.10 -9.98
N ALA A 60 13.52 -0.76 -11.16
CA ALA A 60 13.50 -0.07 -12.45
C ALA A 60 12.22 0.76 -12.69
N TRP A 61 11.08 0.33 -12.16
CA TRP A 61 9.80 1.02 -12.37
C TRP A 61 9.27 1.68 -11.09
N GLN A 62 9.57 1.13 -9.91
CA GLN A 62 9.14 1.69 -8.62
C GLN A 62 10.05 2.83 -8.16
N MET A 63 11.31 2.87 -8.61
CA MET A 63 12.31 3.92 -8.31
C MET A 63 12.36 4.28 -6.81
N PRO A 64 12.56 3.30 -5.91
CA PRO A 64 12.35 3.49 -4.47
C PRO A 64 13.22 4.59 -3.87
N GLU A 65 14.47 4.77 -4.34
CA GLU A 65 15.36 5.83 -3.86
C GLU A 65 14.80 7.21 -4.21
N LYS A 66 14.27 7.41 -5.42
CA LYS A 66 13.64 8.66 -5.83
C LYS A 66 12.35 8.93 -5.07
N VAL A 67 11.56 7.88 -4.80
CA VAL A 67 10.36 8.00 -3.95
C VAL A 67 10.76 8.48 -2.56
N ILE A 68 11.74 7.85 -1.92
CA ILE A 68 12.22 8.21 -0.58
C ILE A 68 12.78 9.64 -0.55
N GLU A 69 13.59 10.03 -1.53
CA GLU A 69 14.13 11.39 -1.66
C GLU A 69 13.00 12.43 -1.76
N ALA A 70 11.97 12.14 -2.56
CA ALA A 70 10.83 13.04 -2.76
C ALA A 70 9.98 13.23 -1.50
N LEU A 71 10.01 12.29 -0.55
CA LEU A 71 9.33 12.43 0.74
C LEU A 71 9.97 13.52 1.63
N LYS A 72 11.21 13.92 1.38
CA LYS A 72 11.95 14.98 2.10
C LYS A 72 11.92 14.77 3.62
N LEU A 73 12.12 13.51 4.05
CA LEU A 73 12.13 13.12 5.45
C LEU A 73 13.42 13.59 6.16
N LYS A 74 13.26 14.07 7.40
CA LYS A 74 14.35 14.55 8.22
C LYS A 74 14.62 13.57 9.38
N SER A 75 15.87 13.54 9.85
CA SER A 75 16.22 12.80 11.05
C SER A 75 15.36 13.22 12.25
N GLY A 76 14.97 12.27 13.07
CA GLY A 76 14.06 12.47 14.20
C GLY A 76 12.57 12.34 13.84
N GLN A 77 12.21 12.27 12.55
CA GLN A 77 10.82 12.05 12.14
C GLN A 77 10.42 10.58 12.25
N THR A 78 9.11 10.37 12.39
CA THR A 78 8.48 9.05 12.41
C THR A 78 7.68 8.86 11.13
N VAL A 79 7.96 7.79 10.41
CA VAL A 79 7.24 7.39 9.19
C VAL A 79 6.55 6.04 9.41
N ALA A 80 5.32 5.90 8.94
CA ALA A 80 4.63 4.62 8.84
C ALA A 80 4.55 4.21 7.37
N ASP A 81 5.10 3.04 7.05
CA ASP A 81 4.96 2.34 5.77
C ASP A 81 3.75 1.40 5.92
N ILE A 82 2.60 1.79 5.35
CA ILE A 82 1.31 1.10 5.51
C ILE A 82 1.10 0.13 4.36
N GLY A 83 0.88 -1.14 4.66
CA GLY A 83 0.96 -2.24 3.72
C GLY A 83 2.42 -2.59 3.43
N ALA A 84 3.25 -2.64 4.47
CA ALA A 84 4.70 -2.78 4.34
C ALA A 84 5.13 -4.09 3.68
N GLY A 85 4.29 -5.14 3.74
CA GLY A 85 4.62 -6.45 3.22
C GLY A 85 5.91 -6.99 3.82
N THR A 86 6.84 -7.41 2.95
CA THR A 86 8.17 -7.88 3.33
C THR A 86 9.12 -6.79 3.79
N GLY A 87 8.70 -5.50 3.71
CA GLY A 87 9.48 -4.34 4.12
C GLY A 87 10.32 -3.71 3.02
N TYR A 88 9.91 -3.84 1.77
CA TYR A 88 10.63 -3.27 0.63
C TYR A 88 10.94 -1.77 0.80
N PHE A 89 9.97 -0.95 1.21
CA PHE A 89 10.19 0.46 1.54
C PHE A 89 10.68 0.67 2.97
N SER A 90 10.16 -0.06 3.96
CA SER A 90 10.56 0.07 5.36
C SER A 90 12.07 -0.05 5.55
N VAL A 91 12.70 -1.07 4.95
CA VAL A 91 14.15 -1.29 5.02
C VAL A 91 14.94 -0.19 4.33
N ARG A 92 14.50 0.25 3.16
CA ARG A 92 15.14 1.34 2.42
C ARG A 92 15.05 2.67 3.16
N LEU A 93 13.90 3.01 3.73
CA LEU A 93 13.71 4.20 4.58
C LEU A 93 14.66 4.19 5.78
N ALA A 94 14.74 3.05 6.47
CA ALA A 94 15.58 2.90 7.66
C ALA A 94 17.07 3.02 7.32
N LYS A 95 17.51 2.47 6.20
CA LYS A 95 18.92 2.57 5.73
C LYS A 95 19.26 3.95 5.19
N ALA A 96 18.35 4.59 4.45
CA ALA A 96 18.58 5.92 3.88
C ALA A 96 18.74 7.00 4.96
N ASN A 97 18.05 6.85 6.09
CA ASN A 97 18.16 7.78 7.20
C ASN A 97 18.02 7.04 8.55
N PRO A 98 19.15 6.64 9.17
CA PRO A 98 19.15 5.94 10.46
C PRO A 98 18.51 6.72 11.61
N GLY A 99 18.36 8.03 11.48
CA GLY A 99 17.67 8.88 12.46
C GLY A 99 16.15 8.87 12.34
N LEU A 100 15.56 8.19 11.36
CA LEU A 100 14.12 7.98 11.27
C LEU A 100 13.67 6.89 12.25
N LYS A 101 12.44 7.03 12.73
CA LYS A 101 11.68 5.91 13.30
C LYS A 101 10.72 5.41 12.22
N VAL A 102 10.82 4.14 11.86
CA VAL A 102 10.02 3.51 10.82
C VAL A 102 9.06 2.50 11.45
N TYR A 103 7.77 2.69 11.25
CA TYR A 103 6.75 1.69 11.52
C TYR A 103 6.44 0.97 10.21
N GLY A 104 6.79 -0.32 10.12
CA GLY A 104 6.33 -1.20 9.03
C GLY A 104 5.01 -1.83 9.45
N VAL A 105 3.92 -1.38 8.85
CA VAL A 105 2.55 -1.69 9.25
C VAL A 105 1.93 -2.62 8.22
N ASP A 106 1.43 -3.77 8.66
CA ASP A 106 0.73 -4.70 7.78
C ASP A 106 -0.43 -5.40 8.50
N ILE A 107 -1.45 -5.80 7.77
CA ILE A 107 -2.60 -6.55 8.29
C ILE A 107 -2.28 -8.04 8.45
N GLU A 108 -1.34 -8.56 7.66
CA GLU A 108 -0.96 -9.96 7.69
C GLU A 108 0.14 -10.22 8.73
N SER A 109 -0.17 -11.06 9.70
CA SER A 109 0.77 -11.39 10.79
C SER A 109 2.05 -12.06 10.27
N SER A 110 1.99 -12.80 9.15
CA SER A 110 3.15 -13.39 8.47
C SER A 110 4.12 -12.31 7.98
N MET A 111 3.60 -11.23 7.38
CA MET A 111 4.39 -10.08 6.91
C MET A 111 5.01 -9.32 8.08
N VAL A 112 4.25 -9.06 9.14
CA VAL A 112 4.75 -8.41 10.36
C VAL A 112 5.90 -9.20 10.99
N ASN A 113 5.78 -10.52 11.08
CA ASN A 113 6.83 -11.38 11.62
C ASN A 113 8.05 -11.46 10.69
N TYR A 114 7.83 -11.54 9.38
CA TYR A 114 8.89 -11.52 8.39
C TYR A 114 9.71 -10.23 8.47
N LEU A 115 9.04 -9.08 8.44
CA LEU A 115 9.72 -7.77 8.54
C LEU A 115 10.48 -7.62 9.87
N ARG A 116 9.92 -8.10 10.98
CA ARG A 116 10.62 -8.08 12.28
C ARG A 116 11.91 -8.89 12.23
N SER A 117 11.86 -10.10 11.69
CA SER A 117 13.02 -10.97 11.52
C SER A 117 14.05 -10.36 10.58
N ARG A 118 13.60 -9.78 9.47
CA ARG A 118 14.44 -9.08 8.50
C ARG A 118 15.14 -7.88 9.12
N ALA A 119 14.42 -7.03 9.85
CA ALA A 119 14.98 -5.86 10.54
C ALA A 119 16.07 -6.26 11.53
N THR A 120 15.84 -7.33 12.31
CA THR A 120 16.85 -7.87 13.24
C THR A 120 18.07 -8.40 12.48
N LYS A 121 17.86 -9.20 11.44
CA LYS A 121 18.96 -9.78 10.63
C LYS A 121 19.80 -8.70 9.93
N GLU A 122 19.17 -7.63 9.48
CA GLU A 122 19.84 -6.52 8.77
C GLU A 122 20.37 -5.43 9.71
N GLY A 123 20.19 -5.58 11.04
CA GLY A 123 20.70 -4.63 12.04
C GLY A 123 20.03 -3.26 11.96
N LEU A 124 18.70 -3.22 11.76
CA LEU A 124 17.90 -2.00 11.60
C LEU A 124 17.01 -1.76 12.84
N PRO A 125 17.60 -1.27 13.97
CA PRO A 125 16.85 -1.07 15.22
C PRO A 125 15.81 0.05 15.15
N ASN A 126 15.85 0.87 14.12
CA ASN A 126 14.91 1.95 13.86
C ASN A 126 13.63 1.51 13.13
N ILE A 127 13.47 0.20 12.83
CA ILE A 127 12.23 -0.38 12.34
C ILE A 127 11.45 -1.03 13.48
N THR A 128 10.15 -0.76 13.54
CA THR A 128 9.20 -1.46 14.42
C THR A 128 8.06 -2.00 13.54
N SER A 129 7.86 -3.33 13.53
CA SER A 129 6.74 -3.95 12.82
C SER A 129 5.47 -3.85 13.63
N VAL A 130 4.38 -3.46 13.01
CA VAL A 130 3.07 -3.21 13.64
C VAL A 130 1.99 -4.02 12.93
N LEU A 131 1.19 -4.76 13.69
CA LEU A 131 0.01 -5.45 13.16
C LEU A 131 -1.16 -4.46 13.09
N ALA A 132 -1.64 -4.23 11.87
CA ALA A 132 -2.80 -3.39 11.60
C ALA A 132 -4.11 -4.14 11.80
N GLN A 133 -5.21 -3.38 11.77
CA GLN A 133 -6.57 -3.88 11.59
C GLN A 133 -7.10 -3.39 10.23
N ALA A 134 -8.15 -4.03 9.70
CA ALA A 134 -8.69 -3.67 8.39
C ALA A 134 -9.11 -2.18 8.28
N ASP A 135 -9.51 -1.59 9.40
CA ASP A 135 -10.00 -0.22 9.48
C ASP A 135 -9.05 0.75 10.21
N SER A 136 -7.84 0.29 10.59
CA SER A 136 -6.88 1.10 11.36
C SER A 136 -5.44 0.61 11.19
N ALA A 137 -4.53 1.54 11.01
CA ALA A 137 -3.08 1.27 11.01
C ALA A 137 -2.53 0.90 12.40
N ASN A 138 -3.31 1.04 13.45
CA ASN A 138 -2.96 0.68 14.84
C ASN A 138 -1.60 1.22 15.30
N LEU A 139 -1.31 2.47 14.95
CA LEU A 139 -0.01 3.09 15.20
C LEU A 139 0.21 3.38 16.69
N PRO A 140 1.36 3.00 17.28
CA PRO A 140 1.62 3.18 18.70
C PRO A 140 1.90 4.63 19.11
N THR A 141 2.31 5.48 18.16
CA THR A 141 2.54 6.93 18.39
C THR A 141 2.19 7.74 17.17
N ALA A 142 2.02 9.06 17.35
CA ALA A 142 1.80 9.97 16.23
C ALA A 142 3.00 10.00 15.27
N ILE A 143 2.71 10.13 13.97
CA ILE A 143 3.67 10.06 12.88
C ILE A 143 3.75 11.37 12.09
N ASP A 144 4.88 11.60 11.43
CA ASP A 144 5.11 12.73 10.54
C ASP A 144 4.65 12.45 9.11
N LEU A 145 4.73 11.17 8.69
CA LEU A 145 4.33 10.73 7.36
C LEU A 145 3.75 9.32 7.39
N ALA A 146 2.64 9.11 6.70
CA ALA A 146 2.18 7.79 6.26
C ALA A 146 2.56 7.62 4.78
N LEU A 147 3.33 6.58 4.46
CA LEU A 147 3.63 6.13 3.12
C LEU A 147 2.75 4.92 2.80
N ILE A 148 2.08 4.93 1.66
CA ILE A 148 1.18 3.88 1.19
C ILE A 148 1.57 3.56 -0.24
N VAL A 149 2.19 2.39 -0.47
CA VAL A 149 2.67 1.97 -1.80
C VAL A 149 2.00 0.66 -2.17
N ASP A 150 1.37 0.62 -3.35
CA ASP A 150 0.66 -0.57 -3.86
C ASP A 150 -0.34 -1.17 -2.85
N THR A 151 -0.95 -0.31 -2.04
CA THR A 151 -1.81 -0.73 -0.91
C THR A 151 -3.13 0.02 -0.87
N TYR A 152 -3.22 1.22 -1.47
CA TYR A 152 -4.44 2.02 -1.44
C TYR A 152 -5.65 1.23 -1.98
N HIS A 153 -5.46 0.46 -3.03
CA HIS A 153 -6.50 -0.36 -3.65
C HIS A 153 -6.96 -1.57 -2.81
N HIS A 154 -6.22 -1.92 -1.74
CA HIS A 154 -6.61 -2.95 -0.78
C HIS A 154 -7.41 -2.39 0.41
N ILE A 155 -7.40 -1.08 0.64
CA ILE A 155 -8.03 -0.48 1.81
C ILE A 155 -9.55 -0.39 1.61
N PRO A 156 -10.37 -1.06 2.45
CA PRO A 156 -11.82 -0.90 2.42
C PRO A 156 -12.23 0.43 3.07
N ASN A 157 -13.39 0.97 2.69
CA ASN A 157 -13.94 2.19 3.30
C ASN A 157 -12.89 3.30 3.47
N ARG A 158 -12.14 3.59 2.40
CA ARG A 158 -10.96 4.48 2.42
C ARG A 158 -11.19 5.81 3.09
N VAL A 159 -12.34 6.46 2.87
CA VAL A 159 -12.65 7.75 3.51
C VAL A 159 -12.60 7.64 5.03
N ASP A 160 -13.20 6.60 5.60
CA ASP A 160 -13.21 6.40 7.05
C ASP A 160 -11.85 5.97 7.57
N TYR A 161 -11.15 5.11 6.82
CA TYR A 161 -9.78 4.71 7.14
C TYR A 161 -8.84 5.93 7.24
N PHE A 162 -8.83 6.80 6.22
CA PHE A 162 -8.00 8.00 6.21
C PHE A 162 -8.43 9.03 7.25
N ARG A 163 -9.72 9.12 7.57
CA ARG A 163 -10.20 9.96 8.66
C ARG A 163 -9.64 9.50 10.01
N LYS A 164 -9.62 8.18 10.27
CA LYS A 164 -8.98 7.60 11.47
C LYS A 164 -7.47 7.82 11.44
N LEU A 165 -6.81 7.58 10.31
CA LEU A 165 -5.38 7.80 10.14
C LEU A 165 -4.97 9.26 10.42
N SER A 166 -5.83 10.22 10.08
CA SER A 166 -5.56 11.64 10.33
C SER A 166 -5.37 11.95 11.81
N ALA A 167 -6.01 11.20 12.72
CA ALA A 167 -5.82 11.36 14.16
C ALA A 167 -4.43 10.90 14.64
N SER A 168 -3.79 10.01 13.88
CA SER A 168 -2.42 9.55 14.16
C SER A 168 -1.34 10.42 13.52
N LEU A 169 -1.70 11.43 12.74
CA LEU A 169 -0.74 12.37 12.16
C LEU A 169 -0.44 13.50 13.14
N LYS A 170 0.84 13.86 13.28
CA LYS A 170 1.27 15.08 13.95
C LYS A 170 0.76 16.34 13.20
N VAL A 171 0.85 17.49 13.84
CA VAL A 171 0.64 18.79 13.17
C VAL A 171 1.63 18.90 11.99
N GLY A 172 1.11 19.20 10.81
CA GLY A 172 1.90 19.23 9.57
C GLY A 172 2.24 17.83 9.00
N GLY A 173 1.69 16.78 9.60
CA GLY A 173 1.87 15.42 9.09
C GLY A 173 1.24 15.21 7.72
N ARG A 174 1.81 14.29 6.95
CA ARG A 174 1.46 14.06 5.53
C ARG A 174 1.09 12.61 5.27
N VAL A 175 0.33 12.41 4.19
CA VAL A 175 0.07 11.10 3.59
C VAL A 175 0.65 11.12 2.19
N ALA A 176 1.45 10.12 1.84
CA ALA A 176 2.02 9.90 0.51
C ALA A 176 1.46 8.59 -0.06
N ILE A 177 0.82 8.66 -1.21
CA ILE A 177 0.22 7.51 -1.89
C ILE A 177 0.94 7.30 -3.21
N VAL A 178 1.47 6.10 -3.41
CA VAL A 178 2.03 5.61 -4.67
C VAL A 178 1.21 4.39 -5.09
N ASP A 179 0.47 4.49 -6.18
CA ASP A 179 -0.38 3.40 -6.67
C ASP A 179 -0.49 3.43 -8.19
N PHE A 180 -0.93 2.34 -8.80
CA PHE A 180 -0.94 2.17 -10.25
C PHE A 180 -1.84 3.19 -10.94
N LYS A 181 -1.36 3.71 -12.07
CA LYS A 181 -2.14 4.59 -12.95
C LYS A 181 -3.24 3.79 -13.65
N PRO A 182 -4.37 4.40 -14.02
CA PRO A 182 -5.42 3.72 -14.79
C PRO A 182 -4.94 3.08 -16.08
N GLU A 183 -3.98 3.70 -16.76
CA GLU A 183 -3.40 3.22 -18.01
C GLU A 183 -2.30 2.16 -17.82
N SER A 184 -1.74 1.97 -16.63
CA SER A 184 -0.69 0.97 -16.37
C SER A 184 -1.13 -0.43 -16.78
N THR A 185 -0.22 -1.19 -17.38
CA THR A 185 -0.44 -2.62 -17.70
C THR A 185 0.07 -3.55 -16.60
N MET A 186 0.64 -2.97 -15.54
CA MET A 186 1.14 -3.66 -14.35
C MET A 186 0.16 -3.52 -13.18
N GLY A 187 0.39 -4.29 -12.13
CA GLY A 187 -0.37 -4.20 -10.88
C GLY A 187 -1.62 -5.06 -10.85
N PRO A 188 -2.60 -4.71 -10.01
CA PRO A 188 -3.85 -5.45 -9.84
C PRO A 188 -4.74 -5.40 -11.09
N PRO A 189 -5.86 -6.11 -11.12
CA PRO A 189 -6.88 -5.95 -12.17
C PRO A 189 -7.30 -4.48 -12.33
N LYS A 190 -7.62 -4.08 -13.57
CA LYS A 190 -7.87 -2.69 -13.97
C LYS A 190 -8.95 -1.96 -13.15
N GLU A 191 -9.94 -2.67 -12.66
CA GLU A 191 -11.00 -2.17 -11.80
C GLU A 191 -10.49 -1.59 -10.48
N PHE A 192 -9.29 -1.97 -10.08
CA PHE A 192 -8.60 -1.47 -8.88
C PHE A 192 -7.52 -0.41 -9.18
N HIS A 193 -7.42 0.06 -10.42
CA HIS A 193 -6.59 1.19 -10.79
C HIS A 193 -7.39 2.49 -10.63
N PHE A 194 -7.22 3.16 -9.52
CA PHE A 194 -7.96 4.39 -9.22
C PHE A 194 -7.33 5.60 -9.89
N THR A 195 -8.16 6.53 -10.37
CA THR A 195 -7.66 7.80 -10.93
C THR A 195 -7.15 8.72 -9.80
N ALA A 196 -6.24 9.64 -10.13
CA ALA A 196 -5.78 10.66 -9.19
C ALA A 196 -6.95 11.52 -8.65
N GLU A 197 -7.98 11.74 -9.47
CA GLU A 197 -9.20 12.47 -9.10
C GLU A 197 -9.99 11.73 -8.03
N LYS A 198 -10.15 10.41 -8.19
CA LYS A 198 -10.86 9.56 -7.21
C LYS A 198 -10.11 9.56 -5.88
N ILE A 199 -8.78 9.34 -5.90
CA ILE A 199 -7.95 9.38 -4.70
C ILE A 199 -8.05 10.74 -4.02
N ARG A 200 -7.94 11.82 -4.78
CA ARG A 200 -8.05 13.20 -4.25
C ARG A 200 -9.38 13.44 -3.59
N GLU A 201 -10.48 13.00 -4.20
CA GLU A 201 -11.82 13.20 -3.67
C GLU A 201 -12.03 12.42 -2.37
N GLU A 202 -11.61 11.17 -2.30
CA GLU A 202 -11.69 10.36 -1.08
C GLU A 202 -10.85 10.94 0.06
N LEU A 203 -9.62 11.38 -0.23
CA LEU A 203 -8.78 12.05 0.76
C LEU A 203 -9.38 13.39 1.20
N ARG A 204 -9.98 14.17 0.29
CA ARG A 204 -10.67 15.42 0.62
C ARG A 204 -11.83 15.18 1.59
N GLN A 205 -12.64 14.15 1.37
CA GLN A 205 -13.73 13.75 2.27
C GLN A 205 -13.21 13.29 3.64
N ALA A 206 -12.00 12.75 3.68
CA ALA A 206 -11.32 12.37 4.92
C ALA A 206 -10.62 13.55 5.65
N GLY A 207 -10.70 14.79 5.13
CA GLY A 207 -10.10 15.97 5.73
C GLY A 207 -8.65 16.25 5.31
N PHE A 208 -8.25 15.80 4.11
CA PHE A 208 -6.95 16.09 3.53
C PHE A 208 -7.05 16.98 2.30
N ARG A 209 -5.98 17.70 2.00
CA ARG A 209 -5.80 18.38 0.71
C ARG A 209 -4.53 17.88 0.04
N GLN A 210 -4.59 17.69 -1.27
CA GLN A 210 -3.40 17.40 -2.05
C GLN A 210 -2.47 18.62 -2.06
N ILE A 211 -1.20 18.40 -1.78
CA ILE A 211 -0.17 19.43 -1.79
C ILE A 211 0.88 19.22 -2.89
N GLU A 212 1.05 17.99 -3.38
CA GLU A 212 2.03 17.67 -4.42
C GLU A 212 1.54 16.50 -5.27
N LYS A 213 1.88 16.50 -6.56
CA LYS A 213 1.79 15.37 -7.48
C LYS A 213 3.13 15.24 -8.18
N LEU A 214 3.68 14.06 -8.20
CA LEU A 214 4.99 13.76 -8.78
C LEU A 214 4.81 12.77 -9.93
N ASP A 215 5.36 13.08 -11.10
CA ASP A 215 5.09 12.36 -12.35
C ASP A 215 6.31 11.56 -12.87
N PHE A 216 7.31 11.30 -12.03
CA PHE A 216 8.52 10.60 -12.48
C PHE A 216 8.40 9.06 -12.53
N LEU A 217 7.36 8.49 -11.91
CA LEU A 217 7.11 7.04 -11.94
C LEU A 217 6.41 6.66 -13.26
N PRO A 218 6.94 5.67 -14.00
CA PRO A 218 6.38 5.30 -15.31
C PRO A 218 4.98 4.68 -15.18
N GLU A 219 4.78 3.78 -14.21
CA GLU A 219 3.57 2.96 -14.08
C GLU A 219 2.64 3.45 -12.97
N GLN A 220 3.12 4.33 -12.09
CA GLN A 220 2.39 4.73 -10.89
C GLN A 220 2.22 6.24 -10.82
N GLN A 221 1.15 6.65 -10.15
CA GLN A 221 0.95 8.02 -9.70
C GLN A 221 1.50 8.16 -8.28
N PHE A 222 2.05 9.34 -7.99
CA PHE A 222 2.57 9.66 -6.68
C PHE A 222 1.95 10.97 -6.19
N LEU A 223 1.10 10.87 -5.16
CA LEU A 223 0.31 11.97 -4.63
C LEU A 223 0.66 12.20 -3.16
N ILE A 224 0.87 13.45 -2.77
CA ILE A 224 1.15 13.82 -1.37
C ILE A 224 0.04 14.74 -0.88
N PHE A 225 -0.45 14.43 0.32
CA PHE A 225 -1.53 15.14 0.99
C PHE A 225 -1.09 15.65 2.36
N SER A 226 -1.65 16.78 2.78
CA SER A 226 -1.57 17.27 4.15
C SER A 226 -2.95 17.26 4.79
N LYS A 227 -3.00 17.06 6.10
CA LYS A 227 -4.21 17.28 6.89
C LYS A 227 -4.63 18.75 6.78
N GLN A 228 -5.94 19.00 6.64
CA GLN A 228 -6.55 20.34 6.70
C GLN A 228 -6.72 20.80 8.14
#